data_e9abaf3c985bb600cc4fe08dc5d443ea
#
_entry.id   e9abaf3c985bb600cc4fe08dc5d443ea
#
_cell.length_a   1.000
_cell.length_b   1.000
_cell.length_c   1.000
_cell.angle_alpha   90.00
_cell.angle_beta   90.00
_cell.angle_gamma   90.00
#
_symmetry.space_group_name_H-M   'P 1'
#
loop_
_entity.id
_entity.type
_entity.pdbx_description
1 polymer ?
#
loop_
_entity_poly.entity_id
_entity_poly.type
_entity_poly.pdbx_seq_one_letter_code
_entity_poly.pdbx_strand_id
1 'polypeptide(L)' 'QLSNEGKTNDVDGTWGDYTIQEGESDLFLINNRNGKKYKFNLTEVS' A
#
# COMPACT_ATOMS: atom_id res chain seq x y z
N GLN A 1 -1.19 8.75 0.02
CA GLN A 1 -2.15 7.90 -0.66
C GLN A 1 -1.71 7.63 -2.09
N LEU A 2 -1.80 6.39 -2.53
CA LEU A 2 -1.41 5.96 -3.87
C LEU A 2 -2.64 5.42 -4.58
N SER A 3 -2.99 6.01 -5.72
CA SER A 3 -4.15 5.58 -6.47
C SER A 3 -3.91 5.80 -7.96
N ASN A 4 -4.31 4.82 -8.76
CA ASN A 4 -4.33 4.98 -10.21
C ASN A 4 -5.73 4.71 -10.77
N GLU A 5 -6.73 5.11 -10.00
CA GLU A 5 -8.13 4.97 -10.42
C GLU A 5 -8.33 5.63 -11.79
N GLY A 6 -9.05 4.93 -12.68
CA GLY A 6 -9.29 5.42 -14.04
C GLY A 6 -8.20 5.06 -15.02
N LYS A 7 -7.11 4.43 -14.55
CA LYS A 7 -6.01 3.96 -15.39
C LYS A 7 -5.66 2.55 -14.97
N THR A 8 -4.85 1.88 -15.78
CA THR A 8 -4.40 0.53 -15.44
C THR A 8 -2.89 0.49 -15.32
N ASN A 9 -2.38 -0.46 -14.53
CA ASN A 9 -0.93 -0.63 -14.42
C ASN A 9 -0.42 -1.50 -15.57
N ASP A 10 0.92 -1.51 -15.72
CA ASP A 10 1.55 -2.19 -16.84
C ASP A 10 1.85 -3.66 -16.56
N VAL A 11 1.52 -4.15 -15.38
CA VAL A 11 1.86 -5.52 -14.98
C VAL A 11 0.69 -6.46 -15.19
N ASP A 12 -0.49 -6.12 -14.67
CA ASP A 12 -1.65 -7.00 -14.77
C ASP A 12 -2.89 -6.30 -15.31
N GLY A 13 -2.78 -5.02 -15.67
CA GLY A 13 -3.88 -4.29 -16.28
C GLY A 13 -4.99 -3.87 -15.33
N THR A 14 -4.73 -3.89 -14.02
CA THR A 14 -5.72 -3.46 -13.03
C THR A 14 -5.35 -2.11 -12.44
N TRP A 15 -6.26 -1.56 -11.63
CA TRP A 15 -5.99 -0.31 -10.92
C TRP A 15 -6.10 -0.55 -9.42
N GLY A 16 -5.45 0.31 -8.65
CA GLY A 16 -5.43 0.18 -7.21
C GLY A 16 -5.59 1.52 -6.51
N ASP A 17 -5.83 1.44 -5.21
CA ASP A 17 -5.97 2.62 -4.35
C ASP A 17 -5.42 2.21 -2.98
N TYR A 18 -4.24 2.74 -2.64
CA TYR A 18 -3.55 2.37 -1.41
C TYR A 18 -3.23 3.59 -0.57
N THR A 19 -3.15 3.38 0.73
CA THR A 19 -2.73 4.39 1.69
C THR A 19 -1.58 3.85 2.51
N ILE A 20 -0.54 4.67 2.69
CA ILE A 20 0.57 4.34 3.57
C ILE A 20 0.41 5.15 4.85
N GLN A 21 0.41 4.48 6.01
CA GLN A 21 0.28 5.13 7.31
C GLN A 21 1.44 4.75 8.21
N GLU A 22 1.86 5.71 9.01
CA GLU A 22 2.98 5.53 9.94
C GLU A 22 2.46 5.25 11.34
N GLY A 23 2.93 4.16 11.94
CA GLY A 23 2.70 3.89 13.35
C GLY A 23 3.91 4.30 14.17
N GLU A 24 3.83 4.08 15.47
CA GLU A 24 4.94 4.44 16.36
C GLU A 24 6.20 3.63 16.03
N SER A 25 6.02 2.35 15.76
CA SER A 25 7.15 1.44 15.52
C SER A 25 7.09 0.75 14.16
N ASP A 26 6.00 0.90 13.42
CA ASP A 26 5.78 0.15 12.20
C ASP A 26 5.24 1.04 11.10
N LEU A 27 5.36 0.55 9.88
CA LEU A 27 4.82 1.21 8.71
C LEU A 27 3.76 0.30 8.09
N PHE A 28 2.60 0.87 7.75
CA PHE A 28 1.47 0.08 7.29
C PHE A 28 1.04 0.48 5.89
N LEU A 29 0.53 -0.50 5.15
CA LEU A 29 -0.04 -0.31 3.83
C LEU A 29 -1.49 -0.78 3.86
N ILE A 30 -2.41 0.05 3.40
CA ILE A 30 -3.83 -0.26 3.38
C ILE A 30 -4.30 -0.30 1.94
N ASN A 31 -4.93 -1.42 1.56
CA ASN A 31 -5.57 -1.54 0.26
C ASN A 31 -7.00 -1.01 0.41
N ASN A 32 -7.25 0.20 -0.12
CA ASN A 32 -8.53 0.85 0.07
C ASN A 32 -9.65 0.21 -0.74
N ARG A 33 -9.32 -0.63 -1.72
CA ARG A 33 -10.34 -1.28 -2.54
C ARG A 33 -10.99 -2.46 -1.82
N ASN A 34 -10.22 -3.19 -1.00
CA ASN A 34 -10.76 -4.34 -0.27
C ASN A 34 -10.69 -4.18 1.24
N GLY A 35 -10.16 -3.07 1.73
CA GLY A 35 -10.09 -2.76 3.15
C GLY A 35 -9.06 -3.55 3.94
N LYS A 36 -8.24 -4.36 3.27
CA LYS A 36 -7.23 -5.14 3.98
C LYS A 36 -6.02 -4.29 4.32
N LYS A 37 -5.42 -4.59 5.46
CA LYS A 37 -4.29 -3.84 5.99
C LYS A 37 -3.08 -4.73 6.12
N TYR A 38 -1.91 -4.19 5.80
CA TYR A 38 -0.66 -4.94 5.81
C TYR A 38 0.40 -4.17 6.58
N LYS A 39 1.36 -4.90 7.13
CA LYS A 39 2.51 -4.30 7.80
C LYS A 39 3.75 -4.56 6.96
N PHE A 40 4.59 -3.55 6.80
CA PHE A 40 5.88 -3.74 6.12
C PHE A 40 6.80 -4.54 7.04
N ASN A 41 7.45 -5.54 6.46
CA ASN A 41 8.48 -6.29 7.18
C ASN A 41 9.81 -5.60 6.92
N LEU A 42 10.31 -4.89 7.92
CA LEU A 42 11.51 -4.07 7.80
C LEU A 42 12.63 -4.66 8.64
N THR A 43 13.85 -4.54 8.14
CA THR A 43 15.04 -5.01 8.84
C THR A 43 15.86 -3.82 9.29
N GLU A 44 16.17 -3.78 10.57
CA GLU A 44 17.00 -2.72 11.12
C GLU A 44 18.42 -2.86 10.62
N VAL A 45 19.04 -1.74 10.25
CA VAL A 45 20.35 -1.75 9.62
C VAL A 45 21.46 -1.35 10.59
N SER A 46 21.12 -0.68 11.69
CA SER A 46 22.17 -0.24 12.63
C SER A 46 21.84 -0.57 14.05
#